data_a648ee0ed63b9d794d6691c6e14a4bc0
#
_entry.id   a648ee0ed63b9d794d6691c6e14a4bc0
#
_cell.length_a   1.000
_cell.length_b   1.000
_cell.length_c   1.000
_cell.angle_alpha   90.00
_cell.angle_beta   90.00
_cell.angle_gamma   90.00
#
_symmetry.space_group_name_H-M   'P 1'
#
loop_
_entity.id
_entity.type
_entity.pdbx_description
1 polymer ?
#
loop_
_entity_poly.entity_id
_entity_poly.type
_entity_poly.pdbx_seq_one_letter_code
_entity_poly.pdbx_strand_id
1 'polypeptide(L)'
;ICCRICAMGPCRITPKAPRGICGCDAHGIVGRNYLKFTAGGAATHSDHGREICHTLYASAPDGAYKVKDPEKLIRIAKEWGVETEGKDIYDLAHEVAELALLEYGKPFGFQRWVQRAPKHTQEIWEREGITPRAIDREVSCSLHMSHMGCSSKPEALVRQSFRAGLGDGWGGSMCGTEFSDVLFGTPKPIDTEANLGVMVAENVNIVVHGHDPSLSEMICEYADDPEMIAYAKSVGAKGITISGVCCTSNEVAMRRGIPMA
;
A
#
# COMPACT_ATOMS: atom_id res chain seq x y z
N ILE A 1 17.64 9.57 24.96
CA ILE A 1 17.07 8.59 24.01
C ILE A 1 16.87 7.28 24.72
N CYS A 2 15.75 6.58 24.44
CA CYS A 2 15.43 5.28 25.00
C CYS A 2 15.16 4.27 23.87
N CYS A 3 15.88 3.16 23.88
CA CYS A 3 15.68 2.07 22.93
C CYS A 3 14.79 0.98 23.53
N ARG A 4 13.70 0.62 22.81
CA ARG A 4 12.75 -0.45 23.19
C ARG A 4 12.63 -1.52 22.10
N ILE A 5 13.66 -1.71 21.29
CA ILE A 5 13.58 -2.56 20.08
C ILE A 5 13.60 -4.05 20.43
N CYS A 6 14.26 -4.46 21.52
CA CYS A 6 14.39 -5.87 21.89
C CYS A 6 14.09 -6.12 23.36
N ALA A 7 13.94 -7.39 23.73
CA ALA A 7 13.66 -7.83 25.10
C ALA A 7 14.78 -7.55 26.11
N MET A 8 15.99 -7.22 25.67
CA MET A 8 17.12 -6.83 26.54
C MET A 8 17.02 -5.40 27.07
N GLY A 9 16.12 -4.58 26.47
CA GLY A 9 15.83 -3.21 26.92
C GLY A 9 14.80 -3.14 28.01
N PRO A 10 14.34 -1.92 28.32
CA PRO A 10 14.68 -0.66 27.65
C PRO A 10 16.12 -0.19 27.95
N CYS A 11 16.86 0.23 26.92
CA CYS A 11 18.17 0.84 27.09
C CYS A 11 18.07 2.36 27.07
N ARG A 12 18.36 3.01 28.18
CA ARG A 12 18.34 4.46 28.31
C ARG A 12 19.74 5.03 28.03
N ILE A 13 19.85 5.80 26.96
CA ILE A 13 21.11 6.43 26.55
C ILE A 13 21.24 7.80 27.23
N THR A 14 22.32 7.98 27.98
CA THR A 14 22.66 9.21 28.70
C THR A 14 24.15 9.50 28.53
N PRO A 15 24.65 10.70 28.91
CA PRO A 15 26.10 10.96 28.89
C PRO A 15 26.94 9.95 29.70
N LYS A 16 26.35 9.39 30.79
CA LYS A 16 27.04 8.37 31.60
C LYS A 16 26.94 6.94 31.04
N ALA A 17 25.92 6.69 30.20
CA ALA A 17 25.70 5.40 29.53
C ALA A 17 25.39 5.65 28.05
N PRO A 18 26.44 5.95 27.24
CA PRO A 18 26.25 6.42 25.85
C PRO A 18 25.86 5.32 24.86
N ARG A 19 25.85 4.06 25.31
CA ARG A 19 25.49 2.90 24.47
C ARG A 19 24.51 1.99 25.20
N GLY A 20 23.65 1.35 24.42
CA GLY A 20 22.79 0.27 24.91
C GLY A 20 23.57 -1.04 25.14
N ILE A 21 22.89 -2.05 25.69
CA ILE A 21 23.49 -3.36 26.00
C ILE A 21 24.14 -4.00 24.75
N CYS A 22 23.54 -3.82 23.58
CA CYS A 22 24.06 -4.32 22.29
C CYS A 22 25.18 -3.45 21.69
N GLY A 23 25.63 -2.40 22.38
CA GLY A 23 26.65 -1.48 21.91
C GLY A 23 26.14 -0.34 21.00
N CYS A 24 24.83 -0.32 20.66
CA CYS A 24 24.25 0.71 19.81
C CYS A 24 24.21 2.07 20.53
N ASP A 25 24.66 3.12 19.88
CA ASP A 25 24.60 4.49 20.36
C ASP A 25 23.28 5.20 20.00
N ALA A 26 23.17 6.47 20.34
CA ALA A 26 21.98 7.28 20.09
C ALA A 26 21.63 7.35 18.58
N HIS A 27 22.63 7.53 17.71
CA HIS A 27 22.43 7.65 16.27
C HIS A 27 21.95 6.33 15.67
N GLY A 28 22.56 5.21 16.05
CA GLY A 28 22.11 3.88 15.63
C GLY A 28 20.70 3.54 16.12
N ILE A 29 20.34 3.97 17.34
CA ILE A 29 18.97 3.79 17.86
C ILE A 29 17.94 4.58 17.06
N VAL A 30 18.23 5.83 16.71
CA VAL A 30 17.37 6.65 15.85
C VAL A 30 17.21 6.00 14.48
N GLY A 31 18.32 5.59 13.86
CA GLY A 31 18.31 4.90 12.58
C GLY A 31 17.48 3.60 12.61
N ARG A 32 17.59 2.80 13.67
CA ARG A 32 16.77 1.58 13.85
C ARG A 32 15.29 1.87 13.98
N ASN A 33 14.92 2.90 14.76
CA ASN A 33 13.51 3.29 14.90
C ASN A 33 12.96 3.81 13.57
N TYR A 34 13.71 4.67 12.88
CA TYR A 34 13.32 5.18 11.56
C TYR A 34 13.10 4.03 10.56
N LEU A 35 14.03 3.07 10.51
CA LEU A 35 13.91 1.89 9.66
C LEU A 35 12.68 1.04 10.01
N LYS A 36 12.35 0.87 11.29
CA LYS A 36 11.14 0.14 11.72
C LYS A 36 9.86 0.85 11.31
N PHE A 37 9.78 2.16 11.43
CA PHE A 37 8.62 2.93 10.97
C PHE A 37 8.43 2.78 9.45
N THR A 38 9.51 2.92 8.68
CA THR A 38 9.46 2.72 7.23
C THR A 38 9.03 1.29 6.88
N ALA A 39 9.56 0.28 7.57
CA ALA A 39 9.17 -1.11 7.36
C ALA A 39 7.70 -1.37 7.70
N GLY A 40 7.19 -0.72 8.74
CA GLY A 40 5.76 -0.82 9.12
C GLY A 40 4.85 -0.26 8.04
N GLY A 41 5.18 0.92 7.50
CA GLY A 41 4.45 1.51 6.37
C GLY A 41 4.51 0.65 5.11
N ALA A 42 5.72 0.18 4.76
CA ALA A 42 5.91 -0.70 3.61
C ALA A 42 5.15 -2.03 3.75
N ALA A 43 5.08 -2.60 4.94
CA ALA A 43 4.30 -3.82 5.21
C ALA A 43 2.80 -3.59 4.99
N THR A 44 2.27 -2.45 5.40
CA THR A 44 0.86 -2.09 5.21
C THR A 44 0.49 -2.08 3.72
N HIS A 45 1.27 -1.38 2.90
CA HIS A 45 1.01 -1.33 1.46
C HIS A 45 1.38 -2.62 0.72
N SER A 46 2.31 -3.41 1.25
CA SER A 46 2.59 -4.76 0.74
C SER A 46 1.33 -5.63 0.82
N ASP A 47 0.70 -5.68 1.98
CA ASP A 47 -0.51 -6.50 2.19
C ASP A 47 -1.68 -5.98 1.36
N HIS A 48 -1.92 -4.67 1.37
CA HIS A 48 -2.90 -4.00 0.53
C HIS A 48 -2.73 -4.34 -0.96
N GLY A 49 -1.53 -4.16 -1.51
CA GLY A 49 -1.26 -4.47 -2.91
C GLY A 49 -1.42 -5.96 -3.23
N ARG A 50 -1.09 -6.85 -2.29
CA ARG A 50 -1.29 -8.29 -2.40
C ARG A 50 -2.78 -8.65 -2.51
N GLU A 51 -3.62 -8.09 -1.62
CA GLU A 51 -5.07 -8.30 -1.65
C GLU A 51 -5.68 -7.89 -2.99
N ILE A 52 -5.27 -6.75 -3.52
CA ILE A 52 -5.71 -6.32 -4.85
C ILE A 52 -5.23 -7.25 -5.97
N CYS A 53 -4.01 -7.77 -5.89
CA CYS A 53 -3.53 -8.77 -6.85
C CYS A 53 -4.37 -10.07 -6.77
N HIS A 54 -4.74 -10.53 -5.58
CA HIS A 54 -5.62 -11.68 -5.41
C HIS A 54 -7.04 -11.39 -5.92
N THR A 55 -7.55 -10.19 -5.69
CA THR A 55 -8.86 -9.76 -6.20
C THR A 55 -8.87 -9.72 -7.74
N LEU A 56 -7.78 -9.23 -8.35
CA LEU A 56 -7.60 -9.26 -9.80
C LEU A 56 -7.52 -10.70 -10.34
N TYR A 57 -6.79 -11.56 -9.65
CA TYR A 57 -6.71 -12.99 -9.99
C TYR A 57 -8.08 -13.69 -9.92
N ALA A 58 -8.91 -13.32 -8.94
CA ALA A 58 -10.24 -13.88 -8.76
C ALA A 58 -11.33 -13.22 -9.66
N SER A 59 -10.96 -12.25 -10.50
CA SER A 59 -11.92 -11.57 -11.35
C SER A 59 -12.44 -12.49 -12.47
N ALA A 60 -13.75 -12.40 -12.77
CA ALA A 60 -14.41 -13.23 -13.77
C ALA A 60 -15.64 -12.50 -14.33
N PRO A 61 -16.11 -12.84 -15.55
CA PRO A 61 -17.25 -12.17 -16.19
C PRO A 61 -18.56 -12.30 -15.40
N ASP A 62 -18.75 -13.41 -14.70
CA ASP A 62 -19.88 -13.71 -13.83
C ASP A 62 -19.53 -13.66 -12.34
N GLY A 63 -18.29 -13.27 -12.00
CA GLY A 63 -17.81 -13.15 -10.63
C GLY A 63 -18.24 -11.85 -9.93
N ALA A 64 -17.93 -11.78 -8.64
CA ALA A 64 -18.15 -10.58 -7.82
C ALA A 64 -17.30 -9.39 -8.30
N TYR A 65 -16.10 -9.66 -8.76
CA TYR A 65 -15.16 -8.65 -9.28
C TYR A 65 -14.99 -8.77 -10.78
N LYS A 66 -15.04 -7.63 -11.46
CA LYS A 66 -14.96 -7.55 -12.93
C LYS A 66 -13.86 -6.57 -13.34
N VAL A 67 -13.25 -6.81 -14.50
CA VAL A 67 -12.32 -5.86 -15.11
C VAL A 67 -13.14 -4.69 -15.67
N LYS A 68 -13.01 -3.51 -15.06
CA LYS A 68 -13.70 -2.28 -15.50
C LYS A 68 -12.85 -1.41 -16.43
N ASP A 69 -11.52 -1.51 -16.35
CA ASP A 69 -10.61 -0.82 -17.27
C ASP A 69 -9.69 -1.82 -18.00
N PRO A 70 -10.21 -2.46 -19.04
CA PRO A 70 -9.44 -3.43 -19.83
C PRO A 70 -8.28 -2.79 -20.60
N GLU A 71 -8.39 -1.51 -20.99
CA GLU A 71 -7.32 -0.81 -21.70
C GLU A 71 -6.10 -0.61 -20.80
N LYS A 72 -6.34 -0.29 -19.54
CA LYS A 72 -5.27 -0.17 -18.54
C LYS A 72 -4.60 -1.52 -18.29
N LEU A 73 -5.36 -2.59 -18.15
CA LEU A 73 -4.81 -3.93 -17.99
C LEU A 73 -3.93 -4.35 -19.17
N ILE A 74 -4.40 -4.13 -20.41
CA ILE A 74 -3.64 -4.41 -21.61
C ILE A 74 -2.33 -3.59 -21.66
N ARG A 75 -2.39 -2.33 -21.25
CA ARG A 75 -1.19 -1.48 -21.19
C ARG A 75 -0.17 -2.00 -20.17
N ILE A 76 -0.59 -2.40 -18.99
CA ILE A 76 0.27 -2.99 -17.96
C ILE A 76 0.86 -4.32 -18.45
N ALA A 77 0.04 -5.18 -19.05
CA ALA A 77 0.48 -6.45 -19.62
C ALA A 77 1.61 -6.25 -20.66
N LYS A 78 1.41 -5.35 -21.61
CA LYS A 78 2.43 -5.00 -22.60
C LYS A 78 3.71 -4.44 -21.99
N GLU A 79 3.57 -3.56 -20.98
CA GLU A 79 4.72 -3.02 -20.25
C GLU A 79 5.54 -4.12 -19.56
N TRP A 80 4.87 -5.18 -19.12
CA TRP A 80 5.50 -6.32 -18.46
C TRP A 80 5.94 -7.44 -19.39
N GLY A 81 5.76 -7.24 -20.70
CA GLY A 81 6.14 -8.22 -21.75
C GLY A 81 5.20 -9.42 -21.82
N VAL A 82 3.98 -9.28 -21.37
CA VAL A 82 2.93 -10.29 -21.49
C VAL A 82 2.27 -10.16 -22.87
N GLU A 83 2.11 -11.28 -23.58
CA GLU A 83 1.39 -11.32 -24.85
C GLU A 83 -0.11 -11.00 -24.62
N THR A 84 -0.65 -10.12 -25.44
CA THR A 84 -2.03 -9.65 -25.27
C THR A 84 -2.94 -9.98 -26.45
N GLU A 85 -2.38 -10.33 -27.60
CA GLU A 85 -3.14 -10.58 -28.83
C GLU A 85 -3.90 -11.91 -28.73
N GLY A 86 -5.20 -11.86 -28.99
CA GLY A 86 -6.06 -13.04 -28.98
C GLY A 86 -6.40 -13.62 -27.60
N LYS A 87 -5.94 -13.00 -26.50
CA LYS A 87 -6.29 -13.43 -25.15
C LYS A 87 -7.61 -12.83 -24.67
N ASP A 88 -8.37 -13.63 -23.95
CA ASP A 88 -9.49 -13.12 -23.15
C ASP A 88 -8.99 -12.18 -22.05
N ILE A 89 -9.82 -11.19 -21.69
CA ILE A 89 -9.42 -10.16 -20.73
C ILE A 89 -9.21 -10.72 -19.30
N TYR A 90 -9.95 -11.76 -18.93
CA TYR A 90 -9.82 -12.40 -17.63
C TYR A 90 -8.64 -13.35 -17.57
N ASP A 91 -8.33 -14.05 -18.66
CA ASP A 91 -7.08 -14.82 -18.77
C ASP A 91 -5.87 -13.89 -18.64
N LEU A 92 -5.93 -12.72 -19.26
CA LEU A 92 -4.90 -11.70 -19.13
C LEU A 92 -4.81 -11.15 -17.69
N ALA A 93 -5.94 -10.94 -17.03
CA ALA A 93 -6.00 -10.50 -15.64
C ALA A 93 -5.34 -11.51 -14.70
N HIS A 94 -5.62 -12.79 -14.88
CA HIS A 94 -5.00 -13.88 -14.10
C HIS A 94 -3.47 -13.89 -14.29
N GLU A 95 -3.00 -13.86 -15.53
CA GLU A 95 -1.55 -13.89 -15.81
C GLU A 95 -0.81 -12.66 -15.25
N VAL A 96 -1.39 -11.47 -15.40
CA VAL A 96 -0.81 -10.24 -14.85
C VAL A 96 -0.81 -10.27 -13.32
N ALA A 97 -1.88 -10.78 -12.70
CA ALA A 97 -1.98 -10.91 -11.26
C ALA A 97 -0.96 -11.90 -10.70
N GLU A 98 -0.75 -13.05 -11.35
CA GLU A 98 0.31 -14.00 -10.98
C GLU A 98 1.69 -13.36 -11.02
N LEU A 99 2.01 -12.66 -12.11
CA LEU A 99 3.28 -11.94 -12.23
C LEU A 99 3.44 -10.86 -11.15
N ALA A 100 2.36 -10.18 -10.78
CA ALA A 100 2.36 -9.20 -9.71
C ALA A 100 2.64 -9.85 -8.35
N LEU A 101 1.99 -10.97 -8.05
CA LEU A 101 2.22 -11.73 -6.81
C LEU A 101 3.67 -12.23 -6.69
N LEU A 102 4.33 -12.55 -7.80
CA LEU A 102 5.74 -12.92 -7.80
C LEU A 102 6.68 -11.76 -7.40
N GLU A 103 6.26 -10.49 -7.57
CA GLU A 103 7.06 -9.32 -7.16
C GLU A 103 7.27 -9.25 -5.64
N TYR A 104 6.43 -9.92 -4.85
CA TYR A 104 6.49 -9.87 -3.38
C TYR A 104 7.68 -10.65 -2.82
N GLY A 105 7.94 -11.84 -3.33
CA GLY A 105 8.95 -12.75 -2.79
C GLY A 105 10.05 -13.19 -3.77
N LYS A 106 10.19 -12.57 -4.92
CA LYS A 106 11.19 -13.01 -5.91
C LYS A 106 12.62 -12.95 -5.38
N PRO A 107 13.44 -13.97 -5.66
CA PRO A 107 14.79 -14.07 -5.09
C PRO A 107 15.80 -13.15 -5.76
N PHE A 108 15.61 -12.77 -7.03
CA PHE A 108 16.56 -12.03 -7.84
C PHE A 108 15.93 -10.85 -8.58
N GLY A 109 16.76 -9.88 -8.96
CA GLY A 109 16.38 -8.70 -9.71
C GLY A 109 15.75 -7.60 -8.88
N PHE A 110 15.14 -6.65 -9.55
CA PHE A 110 14.46 -5.49 -8.96
C PHE A 110 12.97 -5.55 -9.27
N GLN A 111 12.17 -4.77 -8.55
CA GLN A 111 10.73 -4.66 -8.77
C GLN A 111 10.44 -4.11 -10.17
N ARG A 112 9.43 -4.68 -10.86
CA ARG A 112 9.09 -4.32 -12.24
C ARG A 112 8.68 -2.86 -12.38
N TRP A 113 7.88 -2.34 -11.45
CA TRP A 113 7.41 -0.96 -11.50
C TRP A 113 8.53 0.09 -11.48
N VAL A 114 9.74 -0.25 -10.99
CA VAL A 114 10.92 0.62 -10.99
C VAL A 114 11.25 1.16 -12.39
N GLN A 115 10.95 0.38 -13.45
CA GLN A 115 11.19 0.80 -14.83
C GLN A 115 10.42 2.07 -15.24
N ARG A 116 9.33 2.42 -14.54
CA ARG A 116 8.58 3.66 -14.78
C ARG A 116 9.28 4.91 -14.25
N ALA A 117 10.24 4.77 -13.35
CA ALA A 117 11.00 5.90 -12.85
C ALA A 117 11.88 6.51 -13.96
N PRO A 118 12.15 7.83 -13.95
CA PRO A 118 13.07 8.44 -14.90
C PRO A 118 14.45 7.76 -14.88
N LYS A 119 15.08 7.59 -16.03
CA LYS A 119 16.36 6.87 -16.17
C LYS A 119 17.45 7.37 -15.23
N HIS A 120 17.64 8.70 -15.18
CA HIS A 120 18.63 9.31 -14.26
C HIS A 120 18.34 8.97 -12.78
N THR A 121 17.07 8.82 -12.40
CA THR A 121 16.66 8.43 -11.04
C THR A 121 17.02 6.98 -10.77
N GLN A 122 16.76 6.07 -11.73
CA GLN A 122 17.15 4.66 -11.63
C GLN A 122 18.68 4.52 -11.47
N GLU A 123 19.47 5.27 -12.24
CA GLU A 123 20.94 5.29 -12.16
C GLU A 123 21.43 5.76 -10.77
N ILE A 124 20.78 6.78 -10.18
CA ILE A 124 21.07 7.20 -8.81
C ILE A 124 20.77 6.09 -7.82
N TRP A 125 19.61 5.46 -7.91
CA TRP A 125 19.21 4.38 -6.99
C TRP A 125 20.15 3.18 -7.08
N GLU A 126 20.59 2.83 -8.28
CA GLU A 126 21.55 1.74 -8.49
C GLU A 126 22.92 2.10 -7.89
N ARG A 127 23.45 3.28 -8.20
CA ARG A 127 24.73 3.76 -7.66
C ARG A 127 24.73 3.81 -6.13
N GLU A 128 23.64 4.27 -5.52
CA GLU A 128 23.49 4.34 -4.07
C GLU A 128 23.10 2.98 -3.46
N GLY A 129 22.83 1.98 -4.27
CA GLY A 129 22.45 0.64 -3.82
C GLY A 129 21.09 0.60 -3.12
N ILE A 130 20.14 1.48 -3.52
CA ILE A 130 18.81 1.58 -2.91
C ILE A 130 17.66 1.16 -3.84
N THR A 131 17.96 0.66 -5.05
CA THR A 131 16.94 0.11 -5.93
C THR A 131 16.25 -1.07 -5.25
N PRO A 132 14.91 -1.05 -5.13
CA PRO A 132 14.18 -2.09 -4.40
C PRO A 132 14.14 -3.42 -5.18
N ARG A 133 14.31 -4.52 -4.45
CA ARG A 133 14.44 -5.88 -5.02
C ARG A 133 13.12 -6.62 -5.12
N ALA A 134 12.51 -6.86 -3.97
CA ALA A 134 11.20 -7.50 -3.86
C ALA A 134 10.47 -6.90 -2.67
N ILE A 135 9.15 -6.83 -2.72
CA ILE A 135 8.36 -6.05 -1.76
C ILE A 135 8.60 -6.55 -0.33
N ASP A 136 8.29 -7.81 -0.06
CA ASP A 136 8.45 -8.41 1.27
C ASP A 136 9.91 -8.52 1.71
N ARG A 137 10.83 -8.65 0.75
CA ARG A 137 12.25 -8.73 1.07
C ARG A 137 12.76 -7.44 1.69
N GLU A 138 12.29 -6.28 1.26
CA GLU A 138 12.72 -5.02 1.84
C GLU A 138 12.16 -4.85 3.27
N VAL A 139 10.94 -5.31 3.53
CA VAL A 139 10.36 -5.35 4.89
C VAL A 139 11.16 -6.28 5.79
N SER A 140 11.39 -7.53 5.37
CA SER A 140 12.16 -8.52 6.14
C SER A 140 13.59 -8.05 6.42
N CYS A 141 14.27 -7.48 5.42
CA CYS A 141 15.61 -6.93 5.57
C CYS A 141 15.65 -5.77 6.58
N SER A 142 14.65 -4.91 6.54
CA SER A 142 14.54 -3.76 7.44
C SER A 142 14.33 -4.19 8.89
N LEU A 143 13.44 -5.16 9.12
CA LEU A 143 13.21 -5.71 10.45
C LEU A 143 14.44 -6.44 10.98
N HIS A 144 15.13 -7.23 10.15
CA HIS A 144 16.39 -7.88 10.50
C HIS A 144 17.47 -6.85 10.88
N MET A 145 17.74 -5.88 10.00
CA MET A 145 18.82 -4.89 10.24
C MET A 145 18.56 -4.01 11.47
N SER A 146 17.31 -3.71 11.78
CA SER A 146 16.95 -2.88 12.94
C SER A 146 16.95 -3.64 14.26
N HIS A 147 17.11 -4.97 14.26
CA HIS A 147 17.08 -5.78 15.47
C HIS A 147 18.43 -5.75 16.22
N MET A 148 18.40 -6.22 17.49
CA MET A 148 19.58 -6.34 18.34
C MET A 148 20.65 -7.22 17.67
N GLY A 149 21.90 -6.78 17.79
CA GLY A 149 23.05 -7.54 17.29
C GLY A 149 23.27 -7.52 15.78
N CYS A 150 22.38 -6.89 15.01
CA CYS A 150 22.50 -6.84 13.55
C CYS A 150 23.26 -5.58 13.10
N SER A 151 22.61 -4.45 12.89
CA SER A 151 23.28 -3.23 12.50
C SER A 151 23.16 -2.12 13.55
N SER A 152 24.25 -1.37 13.75
CA SER A 152 24.28 -0.15 14.56
C SER A 152 24.81 1.05 13.78
N LYS A 153 25.12 0.88 12.48
CA LYS A 153 25.62 1.96 11.62
C LYS A 153 24.43 2.78 11.10
N PRO A 154 24.31 4.06 11.51
CA PRO A 154 23.17 4.91 11.12
C PRO A 154 23.00 5.02 9.61
N GLU A 155 24.10 5.17 8.87
CA GLU A 155 24.09 5.33 7.41
C GLU A 155 23.52 4.09 6.70
N ALA A 156 23.88 2.89 7.16
CA ALA A 156 23.37 1.64 6.60
C ALA A 156 21.87 1.48 6.89
N LEU A 157 21.42 1.87 8.09
CA LEU A 157 20.03 1.81 8.51
C LEU A 157 19.16 2.80 7.70
N VAL A 158 19.65 4.04 7.54
CA VAL A 158 18.97 5.07 6.74
C VAL A 158 18.92 4.68 5.25
N ARG A 159 20.03 4.15 4.71
CA ARG A 159 20.06 3.65 3.32
C ARG A 159 19.03 2.54 3.09
N GLN A 160 18.92 1.60 4.02
CA GLN A 160 17.87 0.56 3.94
C GLN A 160 16.46 1.14 4.10
N SER A 161 16.28 2.22 4.87
CA SER A 161 14.99 2.90 4.96
C SER A 161 14.57 3.50 3.62
N PHE A 162 15.49 4.12 2.88
CA PHE A 162 15.21 4.59 1.52
C PHE A 162 14.83 3.45 0.59
N ARG A 163 15.57 2.33 0.64
CA ARG A 163 15.24 1.16 -0.17
C ARG A 163 13.85 0.60 0.17
N ALA A 164 13.51 0.52 1.46
CA ALA A 164 12.20 0.05 1.91
C ALA A 164 11.07 1.00 1.47
N GLY A 165 11.27 2.32 1.58
CA GLY A 165 10.32 3.31 1.10
C GLY A 165 10.13 3.29 -0.42
N LEU A 166 11.21 3.09 -1.19
CA LEU A 166 11.12 2.87 -2.63
C LEU A 166 10.42 1.54 -2.96
N GLY A 167 10.69 0.51 -2.15
CA GLY A 167 10.02 -0.79 -2.26
C GLY A 167 8.54 -0.73 -1.99
N ASP A 168 8.11 0.13 -1.09
CA ASP A 168 6.72 0.46 -0.84
C ASP A 168 6.09 1.17 -2.04
N GLY A 169 6.61 2.35 -2.41
CA GLY A 169 6.02 3.17 -3.46
C GLY A 169 6.01 2.49 -4.83
N TRP A 170 7.11 1.86 -5.23
CA TRP A 170 7.26 1.16 -6.52
C TRP A 170 6.91 -0.34 -6.44
N GLY A 171 6.25 -0.77 -5.40
CA GLY A 171 5.86 -2.16 -5.17
C GLY A 171 4.41 -2.27 -4.75
N GLY A 172 4.17 -2.42 -3.44
CA GLY A 172 2.82 -2.62 -2.90
C GLY A 172 1.85 -1.51 -3.23
N SER A 173 2.26 -0.25 -3.06
CA SER A 173 1.44 0.92 -3.41
C SER A 173 1.11 0.96 -4.91
N MET A 174 2.08 0.67 -5.79
CA MET A 174 1.83 0.61 -7.23
C MET A 174 0.86 -0.50 -7.61
N CYS A 175 1.05 -1.71 -7.07
CA CYS A 175 0.09 -2.81 -7.27
C CYS A 175 -1.31 -2.42 -6.79
N GLY A 176 -1.40 -1.85 -5.59
CA GLY A 176 -2.66 -1.39 -5.02
C GLY A 176 -3.38 -0.40 -5.95
N THR A 177 -2.70 0.66 -6.36
CA THR A 177 -3.30 1.72 -7.19
C THR A 177 -3.62 1.26 -8.62
N GLU A 178 -2.64 0.63 -9.29
CA GLU A 178 -2.79 0.25 -10.70
C GLU A 178 -3.87 -0.81 -10.91
N PHE A 179 -3.92 -1.81 -10.05
CA PHE A 179 -4.91 -2.88 -10.18
C PHE A 179 -6.28 -2.52 -9.59
N SER A 180 -6.33 -1.59 -8.62
CA SER A 180 -7.61 -0.98 -8.23
C SER A 180 -8.27 -0.25 -9.38
N ASP A 181 -7.50 0.48 -10.18
CA ASP A 181 -8.01 1.14 -11.37
C ASP A 181 -8.52 0.13 -12.41
N VAL A 182 -7.83 -0.98 -12.58
CA VAL A 182 -8.29 -2.06 -13.48
C VAL A 182 -9.62 -2.64 -13.01
N LEU A 183 -9.76 -2.89 -11.70
CA LEU A 183 -10.95 -3.54 -11.11
C LEU A 183 -12.13 -2.58 -10.95
N PHE A 184 -11.88 -1.36 -10.47
CA PHE A 184 -12.92 -0.42 -10.07
C PHE A 184 -13.09 0.77 -11.03
N GLY A 185 -12.22 0.87 -12.02
CA GLY A 185 -12.18 1.94 -13.00
C GLY A 185 -11.11 3.00 -12.68
N THR A 186 -10.41 3.47 -13.70
CA THR A 186 -9.49 4.59 -13.55
C THR A 186 -10.26 5.86 -13.20
N PRO A 187 -9.89 6.58 -12.11
CA PRO A 187 -10.59 7.76 -11.67
C PRO A 187 -10.48 8.90 -12.69
N LYS A 188 -11.51 9.73 -12.72
CA LYS A 188 -11.56 10.98 -13.48
C LYS A 188 -11.64 12.15 -12.49
N PRO A 189 -11.22 13.36 -12.87
CA PRO A 189 -11.43 14.54 -12.04
C PRO A 189 -12.90 14.67 -11.64
N ILE A 190 -13.17 14.75 -10.33
CA ILE A 190 -14.50 14.87 -9.76
C ILE A 190 -14.43 15.84 -8.57
N ASP A 191 -15.50 16.62 -8.38
CA ASP A 191 -15.63 17.47 -7.21
C ASP A 191 -15.94 16.65 -5.97
N THR A 192 -15.27 16.96 -4.85
CA THR A 192 -15.54 16.36 -3.55
C THR A 192 -15.33 17.37 -2.44
N GLU A 193 -15.74 17.03 -1.23
CA GLU A 193 -15.56 17.83 -0.03
C GLU A 193 -14.50 17.19 0.88
N ALA A 194 -13.62 18.00 1.45
CA ALA A 194 -12.57 17.54 2.35
C ALA A 194 -12.56 18.41 3.61
N ASN A 195 -13.20 17.95 4.67
CA ASN A 195 -13.19 18.58 5.99
C ASN A 195 -13.84 17.66 7.04
N LEU A 196 -13.70 18.00 8.32
CA LEU A 196 -14.32 17.26 9.41
C LEU A 196 -15.84 17.43 9.52
N GLY A 197 -16.41 18.40 8.79
CA GLY A 197 -17.85 18.71 8.77
C GLY A 197 -18.66 17.89 7.76
N VAL A 198 -18.07 16.90 7.10
CA VAL A 198 -18.75 16.07 6.07
C VAL A 198 -19.76 15.09 6.66
N MET A 199 -19.72 14.83 7.95
CA MET A 199 -20.68 13.94 8.62
C MET A 199 -22.04 14.62 8.78
N VAL A 200 -23.11 13.87 8.57
CA VAL A 200 -24.50 14.33 8.64
C VAL A 200 -25.15 13.80 9.91
N ALA A 201 -25.55 14.68 10.84
CA ALA A 201 -26.04 14.31 12.17
C ALA A 201 -27.24 13.35 12.15
N GLU A 202 -28.10 13.45 11.15
CA GLU A 202 -29.31 12.64 11.02
C GLU A 202 -29.11 11.32 10.27
N ASN A 203 -27.89 11.07 9.77
CA ASN A 203 -27.56 9.86 9.02
C ASN A 203 -26.77 8.85 9.86
N VAL A 204 -26.77 7.61 9.43
CA VAL A 204 -25.74 6.65 9.82
C VAL A 204 -24.45 7.10 9.14
N ASN A 205 -23.43 7.46 9.93
CA ASN A 205 -22.15 7.89 9.39
C ASN A 205 -21.14 6.75 9.44
N ILE A 206 -20.60 6.37 8.31
CA ILE A 206 -19.57 5.33 8.16
C ILE A 206 -18.27 6.02 7.76
N VAL A 207 -17.31 6.07 8.69
CA VAL A 207 -15.96 6.58 8.41
C VAL A 207 -15.07 5.39 8.08
N VAL A 208 -14.63 5.30 6.83
CA VAL A 208 -13.78 4.22 6.35
C VAL A 208 -12.32 4.68 6.41
N HIS A 209 -11.57 4.06 7.31
CA HIS A 209 -10.17 4.38 7.54
C HIS A 209 -9.31 3.17 7.27
N GLY A 210 -8.42 3.24 6.30
CA GLY A 210 -7.53 2.14 5.98
C GLY A 210 -6.97 2.23 4.56
N HIS A 211 -6.52 1.08 4.06
CA HIS A 211 -5.72 0.98 2.85
C HIS A 211 -6.28 -0.03 1.84
N ASP A 212 -7.28 -0.83 2.22
CA ASP A 212 -7.87 -1.85 1.36
C ASP A 212 -8.99 -1.26 0.49
N PRO A 213 -8.77 -1.10 -0.82
CA PRO A 213 -9.78 -0.55 -1.72
C PRO A 213 -10.93 -1.52 -2.00
N SER A 214 -10.72 -2.84 -1.97
CA SER A 214 -11.79 -3.83 -2.20
C SER A 214 -12.89 -3.69 -1.16
N LEU A 215 -12.51 -3.64 0.12
CA LEU A 215 -13.46 -3.46 1.22
C LEU A 215 -14.15 -2.09 1.14
N SER A 216 -13.39 -1.04 0.86
CA SER A 216 -13.92 0.32 0.76
C SER A 216 -14.94 0.47 -0.35
N GLU A 217 -14.67 -0.10 -1.52
CA GLU A 217 -15.59 -0.09 -2.66
C GLU A 217 -16.87 -0.87 -2.34
N MET A 218 -16.75 -2.03 -1.70
CA MET A 218 -17.91 -2.81 -1.27
C MET A 218 -18.76 -2.08 -0.23
N ILE A 219 -18.15 -1.41 0.74
CA ILE A 219 -18.87 -0.58 1.73
C ILE A 219 -19.68 0.50 1.02
N CYS A 220 -19.09 1.18 0.04
CA CYS A 220 -19.82 2.20 -0.74
C CYS A 220 -20.97 1.60 -1.55
N GLU A 221 -20.77 0.45 -2.17
CA GLU A 221 -21.80 -0.23 -2.95
C GLU A 221 -22.98 -0.64 -2.08
N TYR A 222 -22.72 -1.23 -0.91
CA TYR A 222 -23.76 -1.58 0.05
C TYR A 222 -24.45 -0.36 0.68
N ALA A 223 -23.75 0.75 0.87
CA ALA A 223 -24.38 1.96 1.39
C ALA A 223 -25.33 2.63 0.39
N ASP A 224 -25.12 2.42 -0.88
CA ASP A 224 -26.02 2.86 -1.96
C ASP A 224 -27.18 1.87 -2.21
N ASP A 225 -27.14 0.70 -1.59
CA ASP A 225 -28.18 -0.32 -1.74
C ASP A 225 -29.50 0.15 -1.13
N PRO A 226 -30.63 0.06 -1.89
CA PRO A 226 -31.93 0.49 -1.41
C PRO A 226 -32.43 -0.21 -0.14
N GLU A 227 -32.08 -1.48 0.09
CA GLU A 227 -32.43 -2.23 1.29
C GLU A 227 -31.68 -1.71 2.51
N MET A 228 -30.40 -1.39 2.35
CA MET A 228 -29.59 -0.81 3.42
C MET A 228 -30.06 0.59 3.78
N ILE A 229 -30.40 1.41 2.80
CA ILE A 229 -31.00 2.74 3.01
C ILE A 229 -32.34 2.62 3.73
N ALA A 230 -33.18 1.66 3.32
CA ALA A 230 -34.48 1.41 3.98
C ALA A 230 -34.27 0.94 5.44
N TYR A 231 -33.29 0.08 5.67
CA TYR A 231 -32.95 -0.35 7.04
C TYR A 231 -32.48 0.82 7.89
N ALA A 232 -31.58 1.67 7.41
CA ALA A 232 -31.14 2.87 8.12
C ALA A 232 -32.33 3.77 8.50
N LYS A 233 -33.28 3.96 7.58
CA LYS A 233 -34.51 4.71 7.85
C LYS A 233 -35.39 4.03 8.90
N SER A 234 -35.46 2.72 8.91
CA SER A 234 -36.27 1.97 9.90
C SER A 234 -35.79 2.10 11.34
N VAL A 235 -34.49 2.37 11.52
CA VAL A 235 -33.89 2.62 12.83
C VAL A 235 -33.79 4.12 13.19
N GLY A 236 -34.42 4.99 12.40
CA GLY A 236 -34.58 6.41 12.71
C GLY A 236 -33.58 7.35 12.02
N ALA A 237 -32.69 6.86 11.18
CA ALA A 237 -31.80 7.70 10.39
C ALA A 237 -32.49 8.21 9.12
N LYS A 238 -31.99 9.32 8.54
CA LYS A 238 -32.50 9.82 7.24
C LYS A 238 -31.83 9.15 6.04
N GLY A 239 -30.65 8.57 6.23
CA GLY A 239 -29.87 7.90 5.20
C GLY A 239 -28.55 7.38 5.74
N ILE A 240 -27.63 7.08 4.82
CA ILE A 240 -26.26 6.65 5.10
C ILE A 240 -25.30 7.68 4.49
N THR A 241 -24.30 8.09 5.24
CA THR A 241 -23.19 8.94 4.76
C THR A 241 -21.90 8.17 4.92
N ILE A 242 -21.07 8.15 3.88
CA ILE A 242 -19.74 7.59 3.93
C ILE A 242 -18.72 8.72 3.85
N SER A 243 -17.68 8.66 4.65
CA SER A 243 -16.50 9.50 4.50
C SER A 243 -15.24 8.66 4.54
N GLY A 244 -14.27 8.99 3.69
CA GLY A 244 -12.99 8.29 3.61
C GLY A 244 -11.90 9.01 4.41
N VAL A 245 -10.98 8.22 4.97
CA VAL A 245 -9.76 8.71 5.62
C VAL A 245 -8.58 7.90 5.11
N CYS A 246 -7.41 8.54 4.92
CA CYS A 246 -6.19 7.89 4.46
C CYS A 246 -6.30 7.43 2.99
N CYS A 247 -5.71 6.29 2.63
CA CYS A 247 -5.73 5.78 1.25
C CYS A 247 -7.12 5.46 0.75
N THR A 248 -8.03 5.01 1.62
CA THR A 248 -9.45 4.82 1.29
C THR A 248 -10.07 6.11 0.74
N SER A 249 -9.78 7.29 1.35
CA SER A 249 -10.32 8.54 0.83
C SER A 249 -9.80 8.85 -0.58
N ASN A 250 -8.51 8.64 -0.81
CA ASN A 250 -7.93 8.90 -2.14
C ASN A 250 -8.49 7.94 -3.21
N GLU A 251 -8.57 6.65 -2.91
CA GLU A 251 -9.00 5.62 -3.85
C GLU A 251 -10.49 5.75 -4.20
N VAL A 252 -11.36 5.75 -3.19
CA VAL A 252 -12.81 5.71 -3.39
C VAL A 252 -13.38 7.11 -3.65
N ALA A 253 -12.85 8.16 -2.98
CA ALA A 253 -13.30 9.52 -3.24
C ALA A 253 -13.07 9.95 -4.69
N MET A 254 -11.93 9.60 -5.28
CA MET A 254 -11.64 9.91 -6.67
C MET A 254 -12.52 9.17 -7.67
N ARG A 255 -13.07 7.99 -7.32
CA ARG A 255 -13.98 7.23 -8.18
C ARG A 255 -15.44 7.58 -7.98
N ARG A 256 -15.87 7.79 -6.75
CA ARG A 256 -17.27 7.93 -6.34
C ARG A 256 -17.64 9.31 -5.83
N GLY A 257 -16.66 10.21 -5.65
CA GLY A 257 -16.90 11.54 -5.12
C GLY A 257 -17.38 11.56 -3.66
N ILE A 258 -17.06 10.53 -2.87
CA ILE A 258 -17.35 10.55 -1.44
C ILE A 258 -16.52 11.62 -0.73
N PRO A 259 -17.03 12.26 0.34
CA PRO A 259 -16.27 13.23 1.08
C PRO A 259 -15.11 12.60 1.86
N MET A 260 -14.08 13.40 2.11
CA MET A 260 -12.89 13.05 2.90
C MET A 260 -12.90 13.75 4.25
N ALA A 261 -12.63 13.03 5.32
CA ALA A 261 -12.56 13.53 6.68
C ALA A 261 -11.12 13.50 7.24
#